data_8b64494bdddacd83717052a2089b555d
#
_entry.id   8b64494bdddacd83717052a2089b555d
#
_cell.length_a   1.000
_cell.length_b   1.000
_cell.length_c   1.000
_cell.angle_alpha   90.00
_cell.angle_beta   90.00
_cell.angle_gamma   90.00
#
_symmetry.space_group_name_H-M   'P 1'
#
loop_
_entity.id
_entity.type
_entity.pdbx_description
1 polymer ?
#
loop_
_entity_poly.entity_id
_entity_poly.type
_entity_poly.pdbx_seq_one_letter_code
_entity_poly.pdbx_strand_id
1 'polypeptide(L)'
;MARCGACASRLRTKWILSHSSTEKARGALPKTIPHHDAVFNLSRAALLTGSLVTGDLHNLRVAVGDCLHQPYRFGLIPNGEEVVRSAKGLGALGAFLSGAGPTIIAMVDKEDKTYYSRACMYFADRFPDWTPVLLACDEVGATVTQTE
;
A
#
# COMPACT_ATOMS: atom_id res chain seq x y z
N MET A 1 2.19 -17.07 22.46
CA MET A 1 2.05 -16.08 21.36
C MET A 1 2.52 -16.75 20.08
N ALA A 2 1.59 -17.12 19.21
CA ALA A 2 1.92 -17.71 17.92
C ALA A 2 2.54 -16.62 17.04
N ARG A 3 3.75 -16.82 16.54
CA ARG A 3 4.39 -15.92 15.57
C ARG A 3 3.61 -15.96 14.27
N CYS A 4 2.99 -14.86 13.89
CA CYS A 4 2.40 -14.67 12.56
C CYS A 4 3.52 -14.53 11.50
N GLY A 5 4.46 -15.50 11.49
CA GLY A 5 5.63 -15.47 10.60
C GLY A 5 5.30 -15.76 9.13
N ALA A 6 4.13 -16.31 8.84
CA ALA A 6 3.79 -16.72 7.47
C ALA A 6 3.36 -15.57 6.57
N CYS A 7 2.86 -14.47 7.12
CA CYS A 7 2.34 -13.35 6.34
C CYS A 7 3.39 -12.28 6.03
N ALA A 8 4.25 -11.93 6.99
CA ALA A 8 5.26 -10.88 6.83
C ALA A 8 6.28 -11.20 5.72
N SER A 9 6.58 -12.49 5.50
CA SER A 9 7.56 -12.92 4.48
C SER A 9 7.05 -12.86 3.04
N ARG A 10 5.76 -12.58 2.81
CA ARG A 10 5.12 -12.72 1.49
C ARG A 10 4.91 -11.43 0.72
N LEU A 11 5.14 -10.23 1.32
CA LEU A 11 4.71 -8.96 0.75
C LEU A 11 5.87 -8.03 0.48
N ARG A 12 5.98 -7.51 -0.75
CA ARG A 12 7.08 -6.62 -1.15
C ARG A 12 6.64 -5.68 -2.26
N THR A 13 6.95 -4.44 -2.18
CA THR A 13 7.22 -3.38 -3.16
C THR A 13 6.58 -2.05 -2.75
N LYS A 14 7.35 -0.98 -2.84
CA LYS A 14 6.96 0.39 -2.52
C LYS A 14 7.26 1.29 -3.73
N TRP A 15 6.38 2.23 -4.02
CA TRP A 15 6.56 3.25 -5.06
C TRP A 15 6.64 4.61 -4.40
N ILE A 16 7.62 5.41 -4.77
CA ILE A 16 7.88 6.71 -4.17
C ILE A 16 7.84 7.78 -5.25
N LEU A 17 7.01 8.81 -5.02
CA LEU A 17 7.06 10.09 -5.71
C LEU A 17 7.69 11.11 -4.74
N SER A 18 8.63 11.92 -5.19
CA SER A 18 9.21 12.98 -4.36
C SER A 18 8.26 14.17 -4.21
N HIS A 19 8.07 14.62 -2.96
CA HIS A 19 7.38 15.83 -2.51
C HIS A 19 5.85 15.83 -2.47
N SER A 20 5.33 15.59 -1.26
CA SER A 20 4.02 16.07 -0.84
C SER A 20 4.06 16.48 0.63
N SER A 21 3.44 17.61 0.95
CA SER A 21 3.30 18.08 2.34
C SER A 21 2.20 17.27 3.04
N THR A 22 2.53 16.68 4.19
CA THR A 22 1.54 15.98 5.05
C THR A 22 0.39 16.90 5.45
N GLU A 23 0.67 18.19 5.62
CA GLU A 23 -0.33 19.21 5.96
C GLU A 23 -1.36 19.38 4.84
N LYS A 24 -0.90 19.50 3.58
CA LYS A 24 -1.80 19.55 2.40
C LYS A 24 -2.64 18.28 2.28
N ALA A 25 -2.02 17.11 2.50
CA ALA A 25 -2.73 15.84 2.44
C ALA A 25 -3.78 15.68 3.56
N ARG A 26 -3.58 16.28 4.73
CA ARG A 26 -4.59 16.35 5.79
C ARG A 26 -5.71 17.33 5.45
N GLY A 27 -5.37 18.48 4.87
CA GLY A 27 -6.33 19.49 4.45
C GLY A 27 -7.27 19.04 3.34
N ALA A 28 -6.90 18.02 2.56
CA ALA A 28 -7.76 17.44 1.53
C ALA A 28 -8.90 16.56 2.08
N LEU A 29 -8.82 16.15 3.35
CA LEU A 29 -9.84 15.28 3.93
C LEU A 29 -11.11 16.05 4.31
N PRO A 30 -12.31 15.47 4.10
CA PRO A 30 -13.55 16.08 4.52
C PRO A 30 -13.65 16.10 6.07
N LYS A 31 -14.33 17.10 6.61
CA LYS A 31 -14.58 17.21 8.08
C LYS A 31 -15.59 16.17 8.57
N THR A 32 -16.47 15.71 7.70
CA THR A 32 -17.50 14.71 7.98
C THR A 32 -17.54 13.70 6.85
N ILE A 33 -17.92 12.47 7.16
CA ILE A 33 -18.03 11.38 6.19
C ILE A 33 -19.44 10.75 6.27
N PRO A 34 -19.97 10.23 5.17
CA PRO A 34 -21.21 9.45 5.18
C PRO A 34 -21.04 8.19 6.04
N HIS A 35 -22.09 7.81 6.76
CA HIS A 35 -22.08 6.62 7.61
C HIS A 35 -21.72 5.34 6.83
N HIS A 36 -22.20 5.20 5.58
CA HIS A 36 -21.90 4.03 4.76
C HIS A 36 -20.41 3.92 4.41
N ASP A 37 -19.71 5.04 4.21
CA ASP A 37 -18.26 5.05 3.95
C ASP A 37 -17.48 4.62 5.19
N ALA A 38 -17.94 5.03 6.39
CA ALA A 38 -17.35 4.57 7.65
C ALA A 38 -17.51 3.05 7.82
N VAL A 39 -18.71 2.51 7.57
CA VAL A 39 -18.99 1.07 7.62
C VAL A 39 -18.15 0.32 6.58
N PHE A 40 -18.06 0.85 5.35
CA PHE A 40 -17.21 0.28 4.32
C PHE A 40 -15.77 0.14 4.80
N ASN A 41 -15.15 1.23 5.27
CA ASN A 41 -13.76 1.20 5.71
C ASN A 41 -13.53 0.30 6.93
N LEU A 42 -14.45 0.28 7.89
CA LEU A 42 -14.38 -0.62 9.04
C LEU A 42 -14.34 -2.09 8.60
N SER A 43 -15.21 -2.46 7.65
CA SER A 43 -15.24 -3.81 7.09
C SER A 43 -13.94 -4.17 6.37
N ARG A 44 -13.33 -3.21 5.64
CA ARG A 44 -12.05 -3.39 4.95
C ARG A 44 -10.89 -3.55 5.94
N ALA A 45 -10.85 -2.76 7.00
CA ALA A 45 -9.84 -2.88 8.05
C ALA A 45 -9.92 -4.26 8.74
N ALA A 46 -11.10 -4.72 9.07
CA ALA A 46 -11.31 -6.05 9.66
C ALA A 46 -10.87 -7.17 8.71
N LEU A 47 -11.24 -7.08 7.42
CA LEU A 47 -10.85 -8.05 6.41
C LEU A 47 -9.33 -8.05 6.18
N LEU A 48 -8.69 -6.89 6.14
CA LEU A 48 -7.23 -6.76 6.01
C LEU A 48 -6.52 -7.43 7.19
N THR A 49 -6.96 -7.11 8.41
CA THR A 49 -6.39 -7.70 9.62
C THR A 49 -6.56 -9.22 9.62
N GLY A 50 -7.76 -9.73 9.31
CA GLY A 50 -8.02 -11.15 9.18
C GLY A 50 -7.11 -11.83 8.16
N SER A 51 -6.99 -11.26 6.96
CA SER A 51 -6.12 -11.78 5.90
C SER A 51 -4.65 -11.84 6.33
N LEU A 52 -4.16 -10.79 7.01
CA LEU A 52 -2.77 -10.75 7.46
C LEU A 52 -2.50 -11.73 8.61
N VAL A 53 -3.44 -11.91 9.53
CA VAL A 53 -3.29 -12.84 10.67
C VAL A 53 -3.37 -14.30 10.22
N THR A 54 -4.28 -14.63 9.33
CA THR A 54 -4.48 -16.00 8.85
C THR A 54 -3.52 -16.40 7.73
N GLY A 55 -2.89 -15.43 7.05
CA GLY A 55 -2.09 -15.66 5.86
C GLY A 55 -2.93 -15.94 4.61
N ASP A 56 -4.25 -15.79 4.68
CA ASP A 56 -5.14 -15.87 3.52
C ASP A 56 -5.14 -14.52 2.78
N LEU A 57 -4.38 -14.44 1.71
CA LEU A 57 -4.13 -13.22 0.95
C LEU A 57 -5.12 -13.00 -0.21
N HIS A 58 -6.07 -13.91 -0.44
CA HIS A 58 -7.03 -13.82 -1.55
C HIS A 58 -7.88 -12.55 -1.51
N ASN A 59 -8.18 -12.07 -0.32
CA ASN A 59 -9.04 -10.90 -0.11
C ASN A 59 -8.28 -9.56 -0.07
N LEU A 60 -6.95 -9.53 -0.20
CA LEU A 60 -6.17 -8.30 -0.08
C LEU A 60 -6.59 -7.22 -1.06
N ARG A 61 -6.91 -7.60 -2.31
CA ARG A 61 -7.36 -6.64 -3.33
C ARG A 61 -8.62 -5.87 -2.91
N VAL A 62 -9.52 -6.53 -2.21
CA VAL A 62 -10.76 -5.95 -1.69
C VAL A 62 -10.49 -5.23 -0.36
N ALA A 63 -9.67 -5.84 0.49
CA ALA A 63 -9.37 -5.35 1.84
C ALA A 63 -8.63 -4.00 1.88
N VAL A 64 -7.87 -3.65 0.83
CA VAL A 64 -7.20 -2.34 0.72
C VAL A 64 -8.07 -1.26 0.07
N GLY A 65 -9.36 -1.52 -0.15
CA GLY A 65 -10.31 -0.52 -0.59
C GLY A 65 -10.52 0.55 0.49
N ASP A 66 -10.68 1.80 0.06
CA ASP A 66 -10.82 2.93 0.97
C ASP A 66 -11.72 4.01 0.40
N CYS A 67 -12.60 4.54 1.23
CA CYS A 67 -13.49 5.67 0.95
C CYS A 67 -13.17 6.90 1.80
N LEU A 68 -12.24 6.81 2.76
CA LEU A 68 -12.01 7.85 3.77
C LEU A 68 -10.85 8.77 3.46
N HIS A 69 -9.83 8.31 2.73
CA HIS A 69 -8.66 9.15 2.47
C HIS A 69 -8.11 9.08 1.05
N GLN A 70 -8.01 7.90 0.43
CA GLN A 70 -7.39 7.76 -0.89
C GLN A 70 -8.10 8.59 -1.97
N PRO A 71 -9.44 8.58 -2.10
CA PRO A 71 -10.13 9.35 -3.12
C PRO A 71 -9.83 10.85 -3.05
N TYR A 72 -9.71 11.39 -1.84
CA TYR A 72 -9.42 12.81 -1.62
C TYR A 72 -7.96 13.18 -1.84
N ARG A 73 -7.04 12.24 -1.56
CA ARG A 73 -5.59 12.48 -1.67
C ARG A 73 -5.04 12.25 -3.06
N PHE A 74 -5.65 11.38 -3.86
CA PHE A 74 -5.21 11.16 -5.24
C PHE A 74 -5.23 12.42 -6.09
N GLY A 75 -6.12 13.37 -5.82
CA GLY A 75 -6.11 14.69 -6.48
C GLY A 75 -4.84 15.53 -6.24
N LEU A 76 -4.04 15.17 -5.20
CA LEU A 76 -2.77 15.82 -4.88
C LEU A 76 -1.54 15.05 -5.40
N ILE A 77 -1.74 13.87 -5.97
CA ILE A 77 -0.67 12.94 -6.34
C ILE A 77 -0.75 12.64 -7.84
N PRO A 78 0.13 13.23 -8.65
CA PRO A 78 0.13 13.00 -10.09
C PRO A 78 0.16 11.50 -10.42
N ASN A 79 -0.80 11.06 -11.21
CA ASN A 79 -0.98 9.67 -11.64
C ASN A 79 -1.18 8.63 -10.50
N GLY A 80 -1.37 9.07 -9.23
CA GLY A 80 -1.40 8.16 -8.08
C GLY A 80 -2.45 7.06 -8.18
N GLU A 81 -3.66 7.40 -8.60
CA GLU A 81 -4.73 6.41 -8.79
C GLU A 81 -4.41 5.43 -9.94
N GLU A 82 -3.83 5.94 -11.03
CA GLU A 82 -3.44 5.11 -12.17
C GLU A 82 -2.28 4.17 -11.82
N VAL A 83 -1.32 4.63 -11.01
CA VAL A 83 -0.23 3.81 -10.45
C VAL A 83 -0.81 2.66 -9.62
N VAL A 84 -1.76 2.93 -8.72
CA VAL A 84 -2.43 1.87 -7.92
C VAL A 84 -3.14 0.87 -8.82
N ARG A 85 -3.88 1.36 -9.83
CA ARG A 85 -4.59 0.51 -10.78
C ARG A 85 -3.63 -0.36 -11.59
N SER A 86 -2.56 0.24 -12.11
CA SER A 86 -1.52 -0.45 -12.87
C SER A 86 -0.79 -1.52 -12.06
N ALA A 87 -0.43 -1.21 -10.80
CA ALA A 87 0.19 -2.18 -9.89
C ALA A 87 -0.70 -3.43 -9.71
N LYS A 88 -2.01 -3.23 -9.50
CA LYS A 88 -2.99 -4.32 -9.42
C LYS A 88 -3.14 -5.07 -10.75
N GLY A 89 -3.11 -4.35 -11.87
CA GLY A 89 -3.15 -4.95 -13.23
C GLY A 89 -1.95 -5.83 -13.54
N LEU A 90 -0.77 -5.47 -13.01
CA LEU A 90 0.46 -6.25 -13.14
C LEU A 90 0.51 -7.47 -12.20
N GLY A 91 -0.48 -7.67 -11.32
CA GLY A 91 -0.58 -8.84 -10.46
C GLY A 91 -0.36 -8.59 -8.98
N ALA A 92 -0.30 -7.34 -8.52
CA ALA A 92 -0.28 -7.08 -7.08
C ALA A 92 -1.54 -7.62 -6.39
N LEU A 93 -1.36 -8.28 -5.26
CA LEU A 93 -2.43 -8.78 -4.39
C LEU A 93 -3.26 -7.64 -3.80
N GLY A 94 -2.62 -6.49 -3.56
CA GLY A 94 -3.25 -5.24 -3.16
C GLY A 94 -2.32 -4.07 -3.43
N ALA A 95 -2.87 -2.89 -3.72
CA ALA A 95 -2.08 -1.67 -3.82
C ALA A 95 -2.90 -0.49 -3.29
N PHE A 96 -2.24 0.40 -2.57
CA PHE A 96 -2.88 1.51 -1.85
C PHE A 96 -1.89 2.62 -1.50
N LEU A 97 -2.43 3.78 -1.17
CA LEU A 97 -1.66 4.94 -0.73
C LEU A 97 -1.17 4.74 0.72
N SER A 98 0.13 4.86 0.94
CA SER A 98 0.74 4.75 2.26
C SER A 98 0.56 6.04 3.06
N GLY A 99 -0.34 6.03 4.04
CA GLY A 99 -0.59 7.17 4.92
C GLY A 99 -1.00 8.42 4.13
N ALA A 100 -0.28 9.52 4.35
CA ALA A 100 -0.54 10.79 3.65
C ALA A 100 -0.11 10.78 2.18
N GLY A 101 0.68 9.80 1.76
CA GLY A 101 1.33 9.77 0.46
C GLY A 101 2.61 10.62 0.43
N PRO A 102 3.20 10.80 -0.75
CA PRO A 102 2.82 10.26 -2.05
C PRO A 102 3.24 8.79 -2.28
N THR A 103 3.75 8.13 -1.28
CA THR A 103 4.18 6.73 -1.39
C THR A 103 2.97 5.81 -1.61
N ILE A 104 3.09 4.90 -2.60
CA ILE A 104 2.15 3.81 -2.83
C ILE A 104 2.82 2.49 -2.44
N ILE A 105 2.10 1.66 -1.73
CA ILE A 105 2.52 0.29 -1.40
C ILE A 105 1.77 -0.67 -2.32
N ALA A 106 2.50 -1.58 -2.96
CA ALA A 106 1.92 -2.75 -3.61
C ALA A 106 2.34 -4.01 -2.86
N MET A 107 1.38 -4.78 -2.45
CA MET A 107 1.61 -6.07 -1.81
C MET A 107 1.68 -7.14 -2.89
N VAL A 108 2.80 -7.85 -2.94
CA VAL A 108 3.12 -8.82 -4.00
C VAL A 108 3.45 -10.15 -3.38
N ASP A 109 2.99 -11.24 -3.97
CA ASP A 109 3.39 -12.58 -3.54
C ASP A 109 4.90 -12.76 -3.75
N LYS A 110 5.59 -13.24 -2.73
CA LYS A 110 7.02 -13.54 -2.79
C LYS A 110 7.38 -14.58 -3.86
N GLU A 111 6.42 -15.40 -4.24
CA GLU A 111 6.61 -16.42 -5.28
C GLU A 111 6.58 -15.83 -6.69
N ASP A 112 5.99 -14.66 -6.89
CA ASP A 112 6.09 -13.93 -8.16
C ASP A 112 7.44 -13.20 -8.27
N LYS A 113 8.48 -13.95 -8.60
CA LYS A 113 9.85 -13.42 -8.77
C LYS A 113 9.98 -12.41 -9.91
N THR A 114 9.03 -12.38 -10.81
CA THR A 114 9.07 -11.55 -12.03
C THR A 114 8.28 -10.24 -11.89
N TYR A 115 7.43 -10.12 -10.88
CA TYR A 115 6.61 -8.93 -10.69
C TYR A 115 7.45 -7.62 -10.69
N TYR A 116 8.51 -7.59 -9.89
CA TYR A 116 9.33 -6.39 -9.76
C TYR A 116 9.95 -5.95 -11.10
N SER A 117 10.49 -6.88 -11.87
CA SER A 117 11.07 -6.59 -13.20
C SER A 117 10.01 -6.09 -14.18
N ARG A 118 8.85 -6.75 -14.24
CA ARG A 118 7.72 -6.31 -15.09
C ARG A 118 7.24 -4.92 -14.69
N ALA A 119 7.13 -4.68 -13.39
CA ALA A 119 6.71 -3.40 -12.88
C ALA A 119 7.74 -2.31 -13.19
N CYS A 120 9.04 -2.52 -12.97
CA CYS A 120 10.07 -1.55 -13.32
C CYS A 120 10.00 -1.16 -14.81
N MET A 121 9.89 -2.12 -15.71
CA MET A 121 9.78 -1.85 -17.15
C MET A 121 8.52 -1.05 -17.47
N TYR A 122 7.36 -1.45 -16.95
CA TYR A 122 6.10 -0.80 -17.23
C TYR A 122 6.06 0.65 -16.69
N PHE A 123 6.58 0.86 -15.47
CA PHE A 123 6.53 2.17 -14.83
C PHE A 123 7.59 3.14 -15.39
N ALA A 124 8.76 2.64 -15.80
CA ALA A 124 9.77 3.49 -16.45
C ALA A 124 9.26 4.17 -17.72
N ASP A 125 8.40 3.48 -18.48
CA ASP A 125 7.79 4.00 -19.70
C ASP A 125 6.63 4.97 -19.40
N ARG A 126 5.72 4.60 -18.49
CA ARG A 126 4.46 5.32 -18.29
C ARG A 126 4.46 6.35 -17.17
N PHE A 127 5.30 6.16 -16.17
CA PHE A 127 5.34 6.98 -14.96
C PHE A 127 6.80 7.27 -14.55
N PRO A 128 7.56 8.01 -15.37
CA PRO A 128 9.01 8.21 -15.16
C PRO A 128 9.34 8.91 -13.83
N ASP A 129 8.40 9.65 -13.26
CA ASP A 129 8.55 10.32 -11.97
C ASP A 129 8.39 9.36 -10.76
N TRP A 130 7.99 8.10 -11.01
CA TRP A 130 7.77 7.12 -9.96
C TRP A 130 8.91 6.13 -9.88
N THR A 131 9.57 6.07 -8.72
CA THR A 131 10.68 5.14 -8.49
C THR A 131 10.21 3.90 -7.76
N PRO A 132 10.31 2.71 -8.36
CA PRO A 132 10.00 1.45 -7.68
C PRO A 132 11.12 1.07 -6.72
N VAL A 133 10.74 0.62 -5.52
CA VAL A 133 11.66 0.10 -4.50
C VAL A 133 11.16 -1.24 -4.00
N LEU A 134 11.97 -2.27 -4.12
CA LEU A 134 11.65 -3.60 -3.58
C LEU A 134 11.98 -3.63 -2.09
N LEU A 135 10.98 -3.94 -1.27
CA LEU A 135 11.11 -4.05 0.18
C LEU A 135 10.70 -5.44 0.64
N ALA A 136 11.24 -5.87 1.77
CA ALA A 136 10.77 -7.00 2.54
C ALA A 136 10.19 -6.52 3.87
N CYS A 137 9.26 -7.27 4.44
CA CYS A 137 8.85 -7.04 5.81
C CYS A 137 10.00 -7.40 6.76
N ASP A 138 10.23 -6.54 7.74
CA ASP A 138 11.18 -6.84 8.81
C ASP A 138 10.55 -7.85 9.79
N GLU A 139 11.29 -8.90 10.12
CA GLU A 139 10.85 -9.95 11.03
C GLU A 139 11.37 -9.74 12.47
N VAL A 140 12.31 -8.81 12.66
CA VAL A 140 12.95 -8.54 13.97
C VAL A 140 12.24 -7.42 14.72
N GLY A 141 11.73 -6.42 13.97
CA GLY A 141 11.11 -5.22 14.55
C GLY A 141 12.14 -4.16 14.98
N ALA A 142 11.70 -3.23 15.82
CA ALA A 142 12.56 -2.15 16.30
C ALA A 142 13.62 -2.68 17.29
N THR A 143 14.88 -2.37 17.01
CA THR A 143 16.01 -2.68 17.90
C THR A 143 16.62 -1.40 18.47
N VAL A 144 17.01 -1.43 19.73
CA VAL A 144 17.74 -0.33 20.40
C VAL A 144 19.18 -0.77 20.63
N THR A 145 20.13 -0.07 20.02
CA THR A 145 21.55 -0.22 20.30
C THR A 145 21.99 0.90 21.23
N GLN A 146 22.55 0.54 22.39
CA GLN A 146 23.26 1.52 23.21
C GLN A 146 24.66 1.71 22.59
N THR A 147 24.97 2.93 22.19
CA THR A 147 26.33 3.35 21.87
C THR A 147 26.97 3.79 23.18
N GLU A 148 28.06 3.11 23.59
CA GLU A 148 28.93 3.54 24.68
C GLU A 148 29.65 4.86 24.33
#